data_965bd26ebd68b542fe1b2ebffba82993
#
_entry.id   965bd26ebd68b542fe1b2ebffba82993
#
_cell.length_a   1.000
_cell.length_b   1.000
_cell.length_c   1.000
_cell.angle_alpha   90.00
_cell.angle_beta   90.00
_cell.angle_gamma   90.00
#
_symmetry.space_group_name_H-M   'P 1'
#
loop_
_entity.id
_entity.type
_entity.pdbx_description
1 polymer ?
#
loop_
_entity_poly.entity_id
_entity_poly.type
_entity_poly.pdbx_seq_one_letter_code
_entity_poly.pdbx_strand_id
1 'polypeptide(L)'
;HGYTDNAIRMFHIGYLYNHSLNYNILLPDLRYTGLSEGDAIQMGWLDRKDVMQWIDIAPALFGDSLQAVVHGISMGAATTMMLSGEKLPAYIRCFVEDCGYTSVWDQFQKELKEQFGLPAFPLLYTASWLCEWQNGWNFKEASAVKQVAKCQKPMFFIHGDKDNFVPTYMVHKVYEAKPQPKELWIVPGADHATSYFYYPEEYTSRVEHFIKKYIP
;
A
#
# COMPACT_ATOMS: atom_id res chain seq x y z
N HIS A 1 -0.72 2.03 -6.85
CA HIS A 1 -1.33 3.37 -6.96
C HIS A 1 -2.49 3.55 -5.97
N GLY A 2 -2.92 4.83 -5.73
CA GLY A 2 -4.00 5.18 -4.83
C GLY A 2 -5.41 4.86 -5.36
N TYR A 3 -6.42 5.14 -4.53
CA TYR A 3 -7.83 4.99 -4.90
C TYR A 3 -8.19 5.90 -6.09
N THR A 4 -8.92 5.35 -7.08
CA THR A 4 -9.27 6.01 -8.35
C THR A 4 -8.09 6.50 -9.19
N ASP A 5 -6.89 6.10 -8.87
CA ASP A 5 -5.65 6.42 -9.58
C ASP A 5 -5.30 5.32 -10.60
N ASN A 6 -4.13 5.37 -11.20
CA ASN A 6 -3.63 4.39 -12.18
C ASN A 6 -2.09 4.38 -12.24
N ALA A 7 -1.53 3.47 -13.01
CA ALA A 7 -0.09 3.30 -13.19
C ALA A 7 0.63 4.58 -13.66
N ILE A 8 0.01 5.37 -14.55
CA ILE A 8 0.61 6.61 -15.09
C ILE A 8 0.83 7.63 -13.96
N ARG A 9 -0.09 7.73 -13.03
CA ARG A 9 0.03 8.64 -11.89
C ARG A 9 1.18 8.27 -10.95
N MET A 10 1.66 7.03 -11.00
CA MET A 10 2.81 6.57 -10.23
C MET A 10 4.17 6.83 -10.91
N PHE A 11 4.22 7.53 -12.04
CA PHE A 11 5.47 7.80 -12.74
C PHE A 11 6.48 8.60 -11.92
N HIS A 12 6.07 9.40 -10.97
CA HIS A 12 6.97 10.10 -10.05
C HIS A 12 7.74 9.10 -9.15
N ILE A 13 7.09 8.04 -8.69
CA ILE A 13 7.74 6.94 -7.96
C ILE A 13 8.54 6.06 -8.95
N GLY A 14 8.00 5.81 -10.15
CA GLY A 14 8.75 5.16 -11.22
C GLY A 14 10.04 5.90 -11.55
N TYR A 15 10.00 7.24 -11.62
CA TYR A 15 11.18 8.08 -11.84
C TYR A 15 12.22 7.91 -10.71
N LEU A 16 11.78 7.91 -9.45
CA LEU A 16 12.65 7.64 -8.31
C LEU A 16 13.39 6.31 -8.50
N TYR A 17 12.67 5.22 -8.76
CA TYR A 17 13.28 3.90 -8.89
C TYR A 17 14.13 3.76 -10.15
N ASN A 18 13.63 4.19 -11.30
CA ASN A 18 14.33 3.99 -12.56
C ASN A 18 15.46 4.98 -12.77
N HIS A 19 15.18 6.27 -12.64
CA HIS A 19 16.17 7.33 -12.92
C HIS A 19 17.21 7.48 -11.81
N SER A 20 16.75 7.55 -10.56
CA SER A 20 17.65 7.84 -9.43
C SER A 20 18.35 6.59 -8.89
N LEU A 21 17.69 5.43 -8.91
CA LEU A 21 18.22 4.20 -8.33
C LEU A 21 18.63 3.14 -9.36
N ASN A 22 18.38 3.38 -10.65
CA ASN A 22 18.69 2.46 -11.75
C ASN A 22 18.02 1.08 -11.64
N TYR A 23 16.78 1.04 -11.14
CA TYR A 23 15.95 -0.16 -11.07
C TYR A 23 15.02 -0.27 -12.28
N ASN A 24 14.71 -1.48 -12.70
CA ASN A 24 13.56 -1.74 -13.56
C ASN A 24 12.27 -1.50 -12.76
N ILE A 25 11.20 -1.08 -13.43
CA ILE A 25 9.92 -0.81 -12.79
C ILE A 25 8.80 -1.62 -13.44
N LEU A 26 7.87 -2.08 -12.62
CA LEU A 26 6.61 -2.68 -13.03
C LEU A 26 5.48 -1.91 -12.33
N LEU A 27 4.65 -1.22 -13.09
CA LEU A 27 3.56 -0.39 -12.61
C LEU A 27 2.23 -0.97 -13.09
N PRO A 28 1.59 -1.87 -12.35
CA PRO A 28 0.30 -2.41 -12.75
C PRO A 28 -0.82 -1.41 -12.46
N ASP A 29 -1.82 -1.36 -13.33
CA ASP A 29 -3.13 -0.86 -12.97
C ASP A 29 -3.81 -1.91 -12.08
N LEU A 30 -4.28 -1.51 -10.90
CA LEU A 30 -5.07 -2.39 -10.04
C LEU A 30 -6.44 -2.63 -10.68
N ARG A 31 -7.14 -3.69 -10.27
CA ARG A 31 -8.42 -4.04 -10.86
C ARG A 31 -9.41 -2.86 -10.87
N TYR A 32 -10.21 -2.76 -11.94
CA TYR A 32 -11.19 -1.70 -12.15
C TYR A 32 -10.60 -0.28 -12.17
N THR A 33 -9.30 -0.15 -12.53
CA THR A 33 -8.62 1.15 -12.69
C THR A 33 -7.77 1.14 -13.95
N GLY A 34 -7.49 2.33 -14.51
CA GLY A 34 -6.68 2.48 -15.70
C GLY A 34 -7.20 1.65 -16.88
N LEU A 35 -6.38 0.71 -17.36
CA LEU A 35 -6.73 -0.22 -18.43
C LEU A 35 -7.09 -1.62 -17.91
N SER A 36 -7.03 -1.86 -16.60
CA SER A 36 -7.38 -3.14 -16.02
C SER A 36 -8.88 -3.36 -15.93
N GLU A 37 -9.30 -4.56 -16.27
CA GLU A 37 -10.68 -5.01 -16.16
C GLU A 37 -11.11 -5.19 -14.70
N GLY A 38 -12.41 -5.40 -14.48
CA GLY A 38 -13.00 -5.64 -13.17
C GLY A 38 -14.38 -5.01 -13.05
N ASP A 39 -15.07 -5.27 -11.94
CA ASP A 39 -16.42 -4.77 -11.69
C ASP A 39 -16.44 -3.69 -10.60
N ALA A 40 -15.43 -3.65 -9.74
CA ALA A 40 -15.31 -2.69 -8.65
C ALA A 40 -13.89 -2.62 -8.08
N ILE A 41 -13.53 -1.45 -7.54
CA ILE A 41 -12.31 -1.27 -6.75
C ILE A 41 -12.44 -2.07 -5.45
N GLN A 42 -11.42 -2.84 -5.09
CA GLN A 42 -11.46 -3.81 -3.99
C GLN A 42 -10.64 -3.40 -2.76
N MET A 43 -10.31 -2.10 -2.68
CA MET A 43 -9.68 -1.47 -1.51
C MET A 43 -8.43 -2.21 -1.00
N GLY A 44 -7.60 -2.71 -1.90
CA GLY A 44 -6.37 -3.45 -1.58
C GLY A 44 -6.59 -4.93 -1.24
N TRP A 45 -7.79 -5.36 -0.86
CA TRP A 45 -7.99 -6.73 -0.37
C TRP A 45 -7.91 -7.79 -1.46
N LEU A 46 -8.68 -7.67 -2.53
CA LEU A 46 -8.52 -8.57 -3.66
C LEU A 46 -7.39 -8.12 -4.60
N ASP A 47 -7.10 -6.82 -4.65
CA ASP A 47 -5.98 -6.27 -5.41
C ASP A 47 -4.65 -6.93 -5.06
N ARG A 48 -4.42 -7.31 -3.78
CA ARG A 48 -3.21 -8.03 -3.37
C ARG A 48 -3.04 -9.36 -4.10
N LYS A 49 -4.15 -10.03 -4.47
CA LYS A 49 -4.09 -11.29 -5.22
C LYS A 49 -3.70 -11.07 -6.67
N ASP A 50 -4.13 -9.96 -7.27
CA ASP A 50 -3.70 -9.59 -8.61
C ASP A 50 -2.22 -9.21 -8.62
N VAL A 51 -1.77 -8.47 -7.60
CA VAL A 51 -0.34 -8.16 -7.44
C VAL A 51 0.50 -9.42 -7.26
N MET A 52 -0.01 -10.47 -6.60
CA MET A 52 0.68 -11.77 -6.55
C MET A 52 0.86 -12.37 -7.94
N GLN A 53 -0.13 -12.26 -8.83
CA GLN A 53 0.01 -12.73 -10.22
C GLN A 53 1.05 -11.90 -11.00
N TRP A 54 1.10 -10.58 -10.81
CA TRP A 54 2.16 -9.74 -11.37
C TRP A 54 3.54 -10.11 -10.83
N ILE A 55 3.64 -10.44 -9.55
CA ILE A 55 4.85 -10.97 -8.95
C ILE A 55 5.25 -12.28 -9.65
N ASP A 56 4.35 -13.23 -9.85
CA ASP A 56 4.65 -14.51 -10.52
C ASP A 56 5.12 -14.34 -11.97
N ILE A 57 4.70 -13.28 -12.66
CA ILE A 57 5.13 -12.94 -14.03
C ILE A 57 6.49 -12.23 -14.05
N ALA A 58 6.88 -11.55 -13.00
CA ALA A 58 8.09 -10.71 -12.94
C ALA A 58 9.38 -11.43 -13.38
N PRO A 59 9.64 -12.71 -13.05
CA PRO A 59 10.83 -13.43 -13.54
C PRO A 59 10.87 -13.54 -15.07
N ALA A 60 9.73 -13.72 -15.74
CA ALA A 60 9.67 -13.76 -17.20
C ALA A 60 9.99 -12.41 -17.86
N LEU A 61 9.74 -11.30 -17.15
CA LEU A 61 10.00 -9.95 -17.64
C LEU A 61 11.44 -9.47 -17.34
N PHE A 62 11.98 -9.84 -16.19
CA PHE A 62 13.24 -9.28 -15.67
C PHE A 62 14.35 -10.31 -15.42
N GLY A 63 14.08 -11.59 -15.66
CA GLY A 63 15.01 -12.69 -15.45
C GLY A 63 14.94 -13.32 -14.05
N ASP A 64 15.44 -14.54 -13.93
CA ASP A 64 15.31 -15.39 -12.74
C ASP A 64 16.13 -14.91 -11.53
N SER A 65 17.13 -14.04 -11.77
CA SER A 65 17.99 -13.47 -10.70
C SER A 65 17.45 -12.18 -10.12
N LEU A 66 16.21 -11.78 -10.48
CA LEU A 66 15.63 -10.53 -10.00
C LEU A 66 15.52 -10.49 -8.46
N GLN A 67 15.66 -9.29 -7.93
CA GLN A 67 15.31 -8.94 -6.55
C GLN A 67 14.37 -7.76 -6.60
N ALA A 68 13.30 -7.79 -5.83
CA ALA A 68 12.25 -6.80 -5.95
C ALA A 68 11.86 -6.18 -4.61
N VAL A 69 11.53 -4.91 -4.67
CA VAL A 69 10.80 -4.16 -3.64
C VAL A 69 9.37 -3.93 -4.12
N VAL A 70 8.41 -4.01 -3.23
CA VAL A 70 7.02 -3.62 -3.51
C VAL A 70 6.76 -2.29 -2.82
N HIS A 71 6.33 -1.29 -3.60
CA HIS A 71 6.04 0.05 -3.11
C HIS A 71 4.60 0.44 -3.47
N GLY A 72 3.88 1.01 -2.51
CA GLY A 72 2.51 1.50 -2.73
C GLY A 72 2.23 2.81 -2.01
N ILE A 73 1.30 3.60 -2.56
CA ILE A 73 0.83 4.87 -1.99
C ILE A 73 -0.66 4.75 -1.70
N SER A 74 -1.13 5.20 -0.53
CA SER A 74 -2.53 5.24 -0.12
C SER A 74 -3.20 3.86 -0.20
N MET A 75 -4.21 3.64 -1.06
CA MET A 75 -4.79 2.32 -1.31
C MET A 75 -3.71 1.32 -1.79
N GLY A 76 -2.74 1.76 -2.60
CA GLY A 76 -1.59 0.94 -3.00
C GLY A 76 -0.69 0.56 -1.82
N ALA A 77 -0.52 1.45 -0.84
CA ALA A 77 0.18 1.15 0.40
C ALA A 77 -0.58 0.12 1.25
N ALA A 78 -1.90 0.27 1.37
CA ALA A 78 -2.74 -0.74 2.01
C ALA A 78 -2.66 -2.09 1.29
N THR A 79 -2.67 -2.08 -0.06
CA THR A 79 -2.46 -3.28 -0.89
C THR A 79 -1.10 -3.92 -0.59
N THR A 80 -0.03 -3.13 -0.55
CA THR A 80 1.34 -3.57 -0.22
C THR A 80 1.41 -4.20 1.18
N MET A 81 0.80 -3.56 2.17
CA MET A 81 0.72 -4.10 3.53
C MET A 81 -0.09 -5.39 3.60
N MET A 82 -1.25 -5.43 2.91
CA MET A 82 -2.10 -6.63 2.87
C MET A 82 -1.42 -7.79 2.11
N LEU A 83 -0.68 -7.50 1.06
CA LEU A 83 0.14 -8.45 0.31
C LEU A 83 1.26 -9.04 1.17
N SER A 84 1.87 -8.22 2.03
CA SER A 84 3.05 -8.62 2.82
C SER A 84 2.82 -9.78 3.78
N GLY A 85 1.56 -10.05 4.12
CA GLY A 85 1.15 -11.16 4.96
C GLY A 85 0.92 -12.48 4.20
N GLU A 86 1.03 -12.47 2.86
CA GLU A 86 0.88 -13.64 2.01
C GLU A 86 2.21 -14.40 1.86
N LYS A 87 2.13 -15.64 1.36
CA LYS A 87 3.33 -16.43 1.04
C LYS A 87 3.91 -15.92 -0.29
N LEU A 88 5.00 -15.18 -0.22
CA LEU A 88 5.64 -14.55 -1.38
C LEU A 88 6.98 -15.20 -1.71
N PRO A 89 7.40 -15.16 -3.00
CA PRO A 89 8.72 -15.63 -3.43
C PRO A 89 9.87 -14.96 -2.66
N ALA A 90 11.01 -15.65 -2.59
CA ALA A 90 12.19 -15.17 -1.88
C ALA A 90 12.80 -13.90 -2.49
N TYR A 91 12.62 -13.68 -3.79
CA TYR A 91 13.13 -12.50 -4.49
C TYR A 91 12.38 -11.20 -4.13
N ILE A 92 11.18 -11.25 -3.54
CA ILE A 92 10.60 -10.08 -2.88
C ILE A 92 11.38 -9.85 -1.60
N ARG A 93 12.16 -8.76 -1.55
CA ARG A 93 13.13 -8.50 -0.48
C ARG A 93 12.59 -7.62 0.62
N CYS A 94 11.86 -6.57 0.26
CA CYS A 94 11.31 -5.61 1.22
C CYS A 94 10.07 -4.91 0.65
N PHE A 95 9.44 -4.10 1.52
CA PHE A 95 8.25 -3.33 1.21
C PHE A 95 8.45 -1.86 1.59
N VAL A 96 7.85 -0.95 0.81
CA VAL A 96 7.70 0.47 1.15
C VAL A 96 6.21 0.80 1.06
N GLU A 97 5.67 1.35 2.12
CA GLU A 97 4.30 1.85 2.14
C GLU A 97 4.28 3.33 2.49
N ASP A 98 3.49 4.12 1.77
CA ASP A 98 3.31 5.55 2.01
C ASP A 98 1.82 5.86 2.18
N CYS A 99 1.45 6.36 3.35
CA CYS A 99 0.11 6.78 3.78
C CYS A 99 -1.01 5.72 3.65
N GLY A 100 -0.70 4.44 3.92
CA GLY A 100 -1.70 3.37 3.93
C GLY A 100 -2.54 3.33 5.21
N TYR A 101 -3.74 2.73 5.12
CA TYR A 101 -4.69 2.63 6.23
C TYR A 101 -4.61 1.28 6.97
N THR A 102 -5.13 1.28 8.19
CA THR A 102 -5.16 0.10 9.09
C THR A 102 -6.05 -1.03 8.60
N SER A 103 -7.24 -0.67 8.11
CA SER A 103 -8.22 -1.58 7.52
C SER A 103 -9.25 -0.81 6.70
N VAL A 104 -9.95 -1.49 5.81
CA VAL A 104 -11.07 -0.89 5.06
C VAL A 104 -12.16 -0.43 6.03
N TRP A 105 -12.41 -1.21 7.08
CA TRP A 105 -13.37 -0.83 8.11
C TRP A 105 -13.02 0.50 8.77
N ASP A 106 -11.78 0.66 9.25
CA ASP A 106 -11.36 1.86 9.98
C ASP A 106 -11.41 3.10 9.08
N GLN A 107 -10.94 2.97 7.82
CA GLN A 107 -10.97 4.06 6.85
C GLN A 107 -12.41 4.47 6.52
N PHE A 108 -13.29 3.54 6.22
CA PHE A 108 -14.68 3.85 5.88
C PHE A 108 -15.47 4.37 7.08
N GLN A 109 -15.19 3.86 8.29
CA GLN A 109 -15.82 4.38 9.51
C GLN A 109 -15.41 5.84 9.75
N LYS A 110 -14.15 6.18 9.54
CA LYS A 110 -13.63 7.54 9.65
C LYS A 110 -14.30 8.44 8.62
N GLU A 111 -14.30 8.06 7.34
CA GLU A 111 -14.92 8.83 6.26
C GLU A 111 -16.43 9.04 6.49
N LEU A 112 -17.16 8.00 6.91
CA LEU A 112 -18.58 8.08 7.20
C LEU A 112 -18.87 9.10 8.31
N LYS A 113 -18.03 9.11 9.35
CA LYS A 113 -18.16 10.06 10.46
C LYS A 113 -17.81 11.50 10.05
N GLU A 114 -16.71 11.69 9.32
CA GLU A 114 -16.22 13.03 8.99
C GLU A 114 -17.00 13.71 7.87
N GLN A 115 -17.37 12.97 6.83
CA GLN A 115 -18.09 13.56 5.69
C GLN A 115 -19.59 13.69 5.94
N PHE A 116 -20.18 12.76 6.70
CA PHE A 116 -21.64 12.68 6.85
C PHE A 116 -22.12 12.83 8.30
N GLY A 117 -21.23 12.84 9.28
CA GLY A 117 -21.59 12.88 10.70
C GLY A 117 -22.32 11.62 11.19
N LEU A 118 -22.26 10.51 10.44
CA LEU A 118 -23.04 9.31 10.69
C LEU A 118 -22.24 8.26 11.49
N PRO A 119 -22.93 7.51 12.38
CA PRO A 119 -22.31 6.38 13.08
C PRO A 119 -22.14 5.18 12.14
N ALA A 120 -21.23 4.26 12.50
CA ALA A 120 -21.00 3.04 11.74
C ALA A 120 -22.26 2.17 11.58
N PHE A 121 -23.08 2.06 12.62
CA PHE A 121 -24.33 1.33 12.59
C PHE A 121 -25.50 2.22 12.17
N PRO A 122 -26.40 1.79 11.26
CA PRO A 122 -26.37 0.49 10.58
C PRO A 122 -25.59 0.48 9.25
N LEU A 123 -25.26 1.64 8.68
CA LEU A 123 -24.82 1.79 7.27
C LEU A 123 -23.55 1.01 6.95
N LEU A 124 -22.51 1.18 7.75
CA LEU A 124 -21.22 0.52 7.48
C LEU A 124 -21.32 -1.01 7.64
N TYR A 125 -22.14 -1.47 8.57
CA TYR A 125 -22.42 -2.91 8.75
C TYR A 125 -23.15 -3.49 7.55
N THR A 126 -24.18 -2.79 7.07
CA THR A 126 -24.95 -3.22 5.90
C THR A 126 -24.08 -3.20 4.64
N ALA A 127 -23.27 -2.14 4.44
CA ALA A 127 -22.33 -2.06 3.31
C ALA A 127 -21.28 -3.17 3.35
N SER A 128 -20.73 -3.47 4.53
CA SER A 128 -19.77 -4.55 4.71
C SER A 128 -20.38 -5.93 4.42
N TRP A 129 -21.61 -6.17 4.87
CA TRP A 129 -22.35 -7.39 4.55
C TRP A 129 -22.66 -7.51 3.05
N LEU A 130 -23.09 -6.42 2.41
CA LEU A 130 -23.34 -6.39 0.98
C LEU A 130 -22.06 -6.67 0.16
N CYS A 131 -20.93 -6.10 0.59
CA CYS A 131 -19.63 -6.38 0.00
C CYS A 131 -19.26 -7.87 0.12
N GLU A 132 -19.50 -8.49 1.28
CA GLU A 132 -19.27 -9.91 1.49
C GLU A 132 -20.15 -10.76 0.58
N TRP A 133 -21.41 -10.40 0.42
CA TRP A 133 -22.34 -11.10 -0.47
C TRP A 133 -21.95 -10.98 -1.95
N GLN A 134 -21.52 -9.78 -2.39
CA GLN A 134 -21.20 -9.53 -3.80
C GLN A 134 -19.77 -9.91 -4.19
N ASN A 135 -18.80 -9.68 -3.29
CA ASN A 135 -17.38 -9.78 -3.60
C ASN A 135 -16.64 -10.87 -2.81
N GLY A 136 -17.32 -11.53 -1.87
CA GLY A 136 -16.76 -12.62 -1.08
C GLY A 136 -15.79 -12.19 0.02
N TRP A 137 -15.81 -10.91 0.44
CA TRP A 137 -15.01 -10.41 1.55
C TRP A 137 -15.72 -9.25 2.27
N ASN A 138 -15.38 -9.05 3.54
CA ASN A 138 -15.97 -7.98 4.35
C ASN A 138 -14.92 -6.95 4.81
N PHE A 139 -15.38 -5.74 5.17
CA PHE A 139 -14.49 -4.63 5.51
C PHE A 139 -13.57 -4.88 6.71
N LYS A 140 -13.96 -5.74 7.65
CA LYS A 140 -13.13 -6.11 8.82
C LYS A 140 -12.09 -7.17 8.51
N GLU A 141 -12.34 -7.99 7.49
CA GLU A 141 -11.38 -8.96 6.97
C GLU A 141 -10.22 -8.25 6.27
N ALA A 142 -10.51 -7.21 5.49
CA ALA A 142 -9.55 -6.41 4.76
C ALA A 142 -8.74 -5.51 5.72
N SER A 143 -7.77 -6.10 6.40
CA SER A 143 -6.99 -5.48 7.48
C SER A 143 -5.48 -5.55 7.21
N ALA A 144 -4.88 -4.38 6.97
CA ALA A 144 -3.43 -4.23 6.86
C ALA A 144 -2.75 -4.60 8.17
N VAL A 145 -3.31 -4.20 9.33
CA VAL A 145 -2.78 -4.54 10.66
C VAL A 145 -2.61 -6.05 10.83
N LYS A 146 -3.64 -6.84 10.46
CA LYS A 146 -3.58 -8.32 10.57
C LYS A 146 -2.56 -8.94 9.63
N GLN A 147 -2.34 -8.34 8.48
CA GLN A 147 -1.43 -8.86 7.47
C GLN A 147 0.03 -8.49 7.75
N VAL A 148 0.32 -7.24 8.13
CA VAL A 148 1.69 -6.87 8.49
C VAL A 148 2.20 -7.62 9.71
N ALA A 149 1.31 -8.02 10.63
CA ALA A 149 1.67 -8.84 11.79
C ALA A 149 2.25 -10.23 11.41
N LYS A 150 1.93 -10.73 10.22
CA LYS A 150 2.47 -11.99 9.67
C LYS A 150 3.77 -11.78 8.89
N CYS A 151 4.05 -10.56 8.45
CA CYS A 151 5.17 -10.24 7.57
C CYS A 151 6.51 -10.31 8.30
N GLN A 152 7.41 -11.17 7.84
CA GLN A 152 8.78 -11.29 8.35
C GLN A 152 9.80 -10.49 7.52
N LYS A 153 9.41 -10.02 6.34
CA LYS A 153 10.31 -9.24 5.47
C LYS A 153 10.36 -7.77 5.91
N PRO A 154 11.47 -7.07 5.63
CA PRO A 154 11.62 -5.66 5.97
C PRO A 154 10.51 -4.77 5.39
N MET A 155 10.06 -3.76 6.16
CA MET A 155 9.08 -2.80 5.70
C MET A 155 9.43 -1.39 6.17
N PHE A 156 9.37 -0.44 5.23
CA PHE A 156 9.52 0.98 5.49
C PHE A 156 8.15 1.66 5.41
N PHE A 157 7.79 2.33 6.49
CA PHE A 157 6.55 3.07 6.64
C PHE A 157 6.81 4.56 6.49
N ILE A 158 6.06 5.23 5.64
CA ILE A 158 6.13 6.67 5.37
C ILE A 158 4.74 7.25 5.57
N HIS A 159 4.62 8.40 6.24
CA HIS A 159 3.32 9.04 6.44
C HIS A 159 3.46 10.52 6.75
N GLY A 160 2.61 11.36 6.15
CA GLY A 160 2.56 12.79 6.47
C GLY A 160 1.97 13.05 7.86
N ASP A 161 2.53 14.03 8.60
CA ASP A 161 1.99 14.41 9.93
C ASP A 161 0.73 15.28 9.84
N LYS A 162 0.38 15.76 8.62
CA LYS A 162 -0.83 16.53 8.33
C LYS A 162 -1.87 15.74 7.53
N ASP A 163 -1.66 14.44 7.35
CA ASP A 163 -2.62 13.61 6.64
C ASP A 163 -3.93 13.48 7.42
N ASN A 164 -4.96 14.13 6.89
CA ASN A 164 -6.31 14.08 7.44
C ASN A 164 -7.21 13.09 6.70
N PHE A 165 -6.81 12.63 5.51
CA PHE A 165 -7.58 11.64 4.74
C PHE A 165 -7.33 10.21 5.25
N VAL A 166 -6.06 9.83 5.44
CA VAL A 166 -5.66 8.66 6.22
C VAL A 166 -4.90 9.15 7.43
N PRO A 167 -5.56 9.32 8.60
CA PRO A 167 -4.93 9.97 9.74
C PRO A 167 -3.64 9.31 10.20
N THR A 168 -2.62 10.11 10.52
CA THR A 168 -1.27 9.66 10.91
C THR A 168 -1.26 8.61 12.02
N TYR A 169 -2.27 8.58 12.91
CA TYR A 169 -2.34 7.54 13.93
C TYR A 169 -2.45 6.12 13.35
N MET A 170 -2.93 5.98 12.10
CA MET A 170 -3.07 4.68 11.45
C MET A 170 -1.71 4.04 11.15
N VAL A 171 -0.71 4.84 10.72
CA VAL A 171 0.63 4.29 10.48
C VAL A 171 1.27 3.78 11.77
N HIS A 172 1.04 4.44 12.90
CA HIS A 172 1.56 3.94 14.18
C HIS A 172 1.00 2.57 14.53
N LYS A 173 -0.30 2.33 14.29
CA LYS A 173 -0.93 1.01 14.53
C LYS A 173 -0.36 -0.10 13.64
N VAL A 174 -0.19 0.15 12.33
CA VAL A 174 0.40 -0.85 11.43
C VAL A 174 1.89 -1.06 11.73
N TYR A 175 2.61 0.02 12.06
CA TYR A 175 4.00 -0.06 12.48
C TYR A 175 4.17 -0.90 13.75
N GLU A 176 3.37 -0.66 14.78
CA GLU A 176 3.40 -1.43 16.03
C GLU A 176 3.14 -2.92 15.80
N ALA A 177 2.14 -3.25 14.97
CA ALA A 177 1.76 -4.62 14.66
C ALA A 177 2.82 -5.39 13.84
N LYS A 178 3.64 -4.69 13.04
CA LYS A 178 4.67 -5.29 12.18
C LYS A 178 5.87 -5.75 13.02
N PRO A 179 6.28 -7.05 12.96
CA PRO A 179 7.55 -7.51 13.53
C PRO A 179 8.76 -6.83 12.87
N GLN A 180 9.92 -6.85 13.56
CA GLN A 180 11.18 -6.41 12.95
C GLN A 180 11.54 -7.29 11.73
N PRO A 181 12.31 -6.80 10.73
CA PRO A 181 12.83 -5.43 10.62
C PRO A 181 11.79 -4.46 10.06
N LYS A 182 11.78 -3.24 10.60
CA LYS A 182 10.89 -2.14 10.19
C LYS A 182 11.49 -0.78 10.45
N GLU A 183 11.15 0.21 9.62
CA GLU A 183 11.53 1.61 9.78
C GLU A 183 10.30 2.50 9.61
N LEU A 184 10.31 3.68 10.22
CA LEU A 184 9.22 4.64 10.15
C LEU A 184 9.79 6.04 9.90
N TRP A 185 9.18 6.76 8.96
CA TRP A 185 9.40 8.17 8.75
C TRP A 185 8.07 8.92 8.75
N ILE A 186 7.88 9.78 9.74
CA ILE A 186 6.79 10.74 9.75
C ILE A 186 7.28 11.99 9.04
N VAL A 187 6.62 12.38 7.96
CA VAL A 187 7.04 13.47 7.07
C VAL A 187 6.44 14.78 7.56
N PRO A 188 7.28 15.73 8.03
CA PRO A 188 6.78 16.98 8.59
C PRO A 188 6.03 17.82 7.56
N GLY A 189 4.83 18.29 7.90
CA GLY A 189 4.03 19.18 7.07
C GLY A 189 3.35 18.52 5.88
N ALA A 190 3.66 17.27 5.57
CA ALA A 190 3.07 16.57 4.43
C ALA A 190 1.63 16.15 4.71
N ASP A 191 0.79 16.36 3.71
CA ASP A 191 -0.61 15.94 3.66
C ASP A 191 -0.72 14.55 3.00
N HIS A 192 -1.93 14.06 2.73
CA HIS A 192 -2.16 12.74 2.12
C HIS A 192 -1.45 12.57 0.77
N ALA A 193 -0.63 11.53 0.64
CA ALA A 193 0.10 11.18 -0.58
C ALA A 193 1.02 12.29 -1.14
N THR A 194 1.49 13.21 -0.29
CA THR A 194 2.34 14.34 -0.71
C THR A 194 3.78 14.25 -0.22
N SER A 195 4.13 13.20 0.52
CA SER A 195 5.46 13.02 1.13
C SER A 195 6.61 13.22 0.12
N TYR A 196 6.52 12.57 -1.05
CA TYR A 196 7.49 12.71 -2.12
C TYR A 196 7.56 14.15 -2.69
N PHE A 197 6.42 14.81 -2.85
CA PHE A 197 6.39 16.16 -3.43
C PHE A 197 6.95 17.24 -2.49
N TYR A 198 6.80 17.04 -1.16
CA TYR A 198 7.36 17.97 -0.18
C TYR A 198 8.87 17.82 -0.03
N TYR A 199 9.37 16.58 -0.08
CA TYR A 199 10.78 16.27 0.17
C TYR A 199 11.34 15.25 -0.83
N PRO A 200 11.38 15.54 -2.15
CA PRO A 200 11.71 14.54 -3.17
C PRO A 200 13.12 13.95 -3.00
N GLU A 201 14.11 14.77 -2.64
CA GLU A 201 15.49 14.32 -2.42
C GLU A 201 15.63 13.47 -1.16
N GLU A 202 15.04 13.91 -0.04
CA GLU A 202 15.06 13.18 1.21
C GLU A 202 14.28 11.87 1.10
N TYR A 203 13.12 11.91 0.46
CA TYR A 203 12.30 10.72 0.21
C TYR A 203 13.10 9.68 -0.60
N THR A 204 13.71 10.11 -1.70
CA THR A 204 14.56 9.26 -2.53
C THR A 204 15.72 8.68 -1.74
N SER A 205 16.45 9.51 -0.99
CA SER A 205 17.59 9.08 -0.18
C SER A 205 17.20 8.07 0.91
N ARG A 206 16.08 8.29 1.60
CA ARG A 206 15.60 7.37 2.65
C ARG A 206 15.14 6.03 2.07
N VAL A 207 14.41 6.06 0.96
CA VAL A 207 13.98 4.85 0.24
C VAL A 207 15.21 4.08 -0.25
N GLU A 208 16.17 4.75 -0.87
CA GLU A 208 17.42 4.15 -1.32
C GLU A 208 18.19 3.50 -0.16
N HIS A 209 18.39 4.26 0.92
CA HIS A 209 19.12 3.77 2.10
C HIS A 209 18.45 2.52 2.70
N PHE A 210 17.13 2.52 2.78
CA PHE A 210 16.38 1.38 3.26
C PHE A 210 16.56 0.16 2.34
N ILE A 211 16.35 0.33 1.04
CA ILE A 211 16.39 -0.77 0.06
C ILE A 211 17.79 -1.40 0.00
N LYS A 212 18.86 -0.59 -0.03
CA LYS A 212 20.25 -1.07 -0.09
C LYS A 212 20.65 -1.96 1.08
N LYS A 213 19.94 -1.95 2.20
CA LYS A 213 20.15 -2.91 3.30
C LYS A 213 19.74 -4.34 2.93
N TYR A 214 18.84 -4.49 1.95
CA TYR A 214 18.19 -5.77 1.67
C TYR A 214 18.32 -6.22 0.21
N ILE A 215 18.65 -5.29 -0.68
CA ILE A 215 18.93 -5.52 -2.10
C ILE A 215 20.34 -4.96 -2.37
N PRO A 216 21.37 -5.82 -2.39
CA PRO A 216 22.77 -5.43 -2.61
C PRO A 216 23.02 -4.92 -4.04
#